data_77acba0a0ca2ba018f18e89770b9432c
#
_entry.id   77acba0a0ca2ba018f18e89770b9432c
#
_cell.length_a   1.000
_cell.length_b   1.000
_cell.length_c   1.000
_cell.angle_alpha   90.00
_cell.angle_beta   90.00
_cell.angle_gamma   90.00
#
_symmetry.space_group_name_H-M   'P 1'
#
loop_
_entity.id
_entity.type
_entity.pdbx_description
1 polymer ?
#
loop_
_entity_poly.entity_id
_entity_poly.type
_entity_poly.pdbx_seq_one_letter_code
_entity_poly.pdbx_strand_id
1 'polypeptide(L)'
;MTNVYGWSCVSSEVAWSPRDGAQLVSFQGKLFLLGGWNQYAGEKPDLAGAGAGSFESEVCSEVWCSDDGGSWSLAATAPWSGRHMHGAVVHDCHIWIIGAENGTPDDVWKSKDGVNWELVAATVPWQERGNQMVTVFDGSIWVMGGQVGAAGQTNFVADLKAGKPFPPAPPLLRDVWRTKDGLTWQLVTDNAPWAPRGMITGANGGVPVLHDRMWILGGGYVGTGGTTLSSLRYDLEQQPRLKTRLFHNDV
;
A
#
# COMPACT_ATOMS: atom_id res chain seq x y z
N MET A 1 -25.45 26.09 -14.52
CA MET A 1 -24.18 26.60 -14.01
C MET A 1 -23.18 25.44 -14.12
N THR A 2 -22.20 25.54 -14.99
CA THR A 2 -21.12 24.53 -15.09
C THR A 2 -20.17 24.81 -13.93
N ASN A 3 -20.10 23.92 -12.96
CA ASN A 3 -19.07 23.98 -11.93
C ASN A 3 -17.71 23.76 -12.60
N VAL A 4 -16.91 24.81 -12.67
CA VAL A 4 -15.51 24.72 -13.13
C VAL A 4 -14.70 24.27 -11.92
N TYR A 5 -14.28 23.01 -11.91
CA TYR A 5 -13.35 22.49 -10.91
C TYR A 5 -11.93 22.91 -11.29
N GLY A 6 -11.23 23.55 -10.36
CA GLY A 6 -9.82 23.94 -10.50
C GLY A 6 -8.92 23.01 -9.67
N TRP A 7 -7.70 22.79 -10.14
CA TRP A 7 -6.65 22.09 -9.40
C TRP A 7 -5.55 23.08 -9.06
N SER A 8 -5.03 23.03 -7.86
CA SER A 8 -3.88 23.81 -7.43
C SER A 8 -2.89 22.93 -6.69
N CYS A 9 -1.60 23.17 -6.91
CA CYS A 9 -0.55 22.59 -6.09
C CYS A 9 -0.51 23.36 -4.77
N VAL A 10 -0.78 22.68 -3.67
CA VAL A 10 -0.78 23.30 -2.32
C VAL A 10 0.63 23.55 -1.83
N SER A 11 1.57 22.62 -2.10
CA SER A 11 2.99 22.76 -1.81
C SER A 11 3.81 22.02 -2.85
N SER A 12 4.91 22.62 -3.30
CA SER A 12 5.90 21.96 -4.17
C SER A 12 6.96 21.21 -3.37
N GLU A 13 7.08 21.48 -2.06
CA GLU A 13 8.04 20.87 -1.16
C GLU A 13 7.37 20.58 0.18
N VAL A 14 7.64 19.40 0.72
CA VAL A 14 7.12 18.96 2.01
C VAL A 14 8.27 18.45 2.88
N ALA A 15 8.05 18.41 4.20
CA ALA A 15 9.09 18.04 5.17
C ALA A 15 9.47 16.55 5.13
N TRP A 16 8.56 15.67 4.65
CA TRP A 16 8.83 14.24 4.54
C TRP A 16 9.52 13.86 3.23
N SER A 17 10.33 12.80 3.27
CA SER A 17 11.05 12.28 2.11
C SER A 17 10.10 11.68 1.05
N PRO A 18 10.45 11.74 -0.27
CA PRO A 18 9.68 11.05 -1.30
C PRO A 18 9.49 9.57 -0.95
N ARG A 19 8.27 9.07 -1.08
CA ARG A 19 7.92 7.69 -0.70
C ARG A 19 6.73 7.17 -1.49
N ASP A 20 6.68 5.87 -1.71
CA ASP A 20 5.51 5.19 -2.24
C ASP A 20 4.87 4.28 -1.18
N GLY A 21 3.66 3.78 -1.46
CA GLY A 21 2.98 2.84 -0.60
C GLY A 21 2.65 3.33 0.82
N ALA A 22 2.85 4.63 1.09
CA ALA A 22 2.37 5.26 2.31
C ALA A 22 0.84 5.29 2.34
N GLN A 23 0.26 5.27 3.52
CA GLN A 23 -1.18 5.43 3.69
C GLN A 23 -1.52 6.85 4.13
N LEU A 24 -2.65 7.36 3.64
CA LEU A 24 -3.18 8.66 4.02
C LEU A 24 -4.58 8.49 4.60
N VAL A 25 -4.79 8.98 5.79
CA VAL A 25 -6.11 9.00 6.44
C VAL A 25 -6.46 10.40 6.92
N SER A 26 -7.76 10.72 6.91
CA SER A 26 -8.29 11.91 7.58
C SER A 26 -8.86 11.51 8.93
N PHE A 27 -8.37 12.12 10.00
CA PHE A 27 -8.77 11.81 11.35
C PHE A 27 -8.77 13.07 12.24
N GLN A 28 -9.86 13.30 12.95
CA GLN A 28 -10.03 14.46 13.87
C GLN A 28 -9.68 15.81 13.22
N GLY A 29 -10.07 15.99 11.94
CA GLY A 29 -9.83 17.23 11.21
C GLY A 29 -8.42 17.41 10.66
N LYS A 30 -7.55 16.42 10.79
CA LYS A 30 -6.18 16.40 10.28
C LYS A 30 -5.98 15.32 9.24
N LEU A 31 -4.95 15.48 8.41
CA LEU A 31 -4.41 14.43 7.57
C LEU A 31 -3.25 13.74 8.28
N PHE A 32 -3.17 12.42 8.18
CA PHE A 32 -2.06 11.62 8.67
C PHE A 32 -1.48 10.77 7.55
N LEU A 33 -0.18 10.97 7.26
CA LEU A 33 0.59 10.15 6.34
C LEU A 33 1.40 9.14 7.14
N LEU A 34 1.22 7.85 6.83
CA LEU A 34 1.68 6.73 7.63
C LEU A 34 2.66 5.87 6.84
N GLY A 35 3.88 5.73 7.33
CA GLY A 35 4.88 4.88 6.72
C GLY A 35 5.28 5.26 5.31
N GLY A 36 5.46 4.25 4.45
CA GLY A 36 5.90 4.36 3.07
C GLY A 36 7.32 3.88 2.87
N TRP A 37 7.68 3.68 1.62
CA TRP A 37 9.01 3.26 1.20
C TRP A 37 9.71 4.37 0.43
N ASN A 38 10.85 4.82 0.93
CA ASN A 38 11.75 5.71 0.24
C ASN A 38 12.81 4.89 -0.51
N GLN A 39 12.69 4.83 -1.82
CA GLN A 39 13.64 4.16 -2.69
C GLN A 39 15.03 4.82 -2.69
N TYR A 40 15.10 6.09 -2.27
CA TYR A 40 16.27 6.96 -2.41
C TYR A 40 16.58 7.62 -1.07
N ALA A 41 16.80 6.82 -0.02
CA ALA A 41 17.12 7.32 1.31
C ALA A 41 18.51 8.01 1.38
N GLY A 42 19.32 7.86 0.32
CA GLY A 42 20.55 8.60 0.12
C GLY A 42 20.40 9.88 -0.70
N GLU A 43 21.50 10.44 -1.21
CA GLU A 43 21.48 11.60 -2.10
C GLU A 43 20.57 11.34 -3.32
N LYS A 44 19.81 12.36 -3.72
CA LYS A 44 18.95 12.30 -4.92
C LYS A 44 19.81 11.84 -6.10
N PRO A 45 19.46 10.72 -6.76
CA PRO A 45 20.21 10.34 -7.94
C PRO A 45 20.10 11.45 -8.97
N ASP A 46 21.22 11.86 -9.51
CA ASP A 46 21.23 12.62 -10.76
C ASP A 46 20.63 11.71 -11.84
N LEU A 47 19.38 11.95 -12.18
CA LEU A 47 18.63 11.15 -13.16
C LEU A 47 19.25 11.22 -14.57
N ALA A 48 20.19 12.12 -14.80
CA ALA A 48 20.91 12.25 -16.06
C ALA A 48 22.11 11.29 -16.19
N GLY A 49 22.57 10.69 -15.10
CA GLY A 49 23.78 9.88 -15.08
C GLY A 49 23.71 8.61 -14.22
N ALA A 50 22.57 7.94 -14.10
CA ALA A 50 22.33 6.80 -13.23
C ALA A 50 23.33 5.64 -13.43
N GLY A 51 24.57 5.87 -13.00
CA GLY A 51 25.50 4.82 -12.64
C GLY A 51 24.95 4.05 -11.44
N ALA A 52 25.14 2.73 -11.42
CA ALA A 52 24.67 1.83 -10.38
C ALA A 52 25.36 2.12 -9.04
N GLY A 53 24.96 3.22 -8.37
CA GLY A 53 25.21 3.41 -6.96
C GLY A 53 24.29 2.50 -6.16
N SER A 54 24.76 1.99 -5.04
CA SER A 54 23.93 1.32 -4.06
C SER A 54 22.95 2.35 -3.49
N PHE A 55 21.70 2.31 -3.94
CA PHE A 55 20.67 3.12 -3.34
C PHE A 55 20.32 2.50 -1.99
N GLU A 56 20.54 3.25 -0.93
CA GLU A 56 19.96 2.91 0.36
C GLU A 56 18.46 3.15 0.24
N SER A 57 17.67 2.13 0.49
CA SER A 57 16.22 2.23 0.56
C SER A 57 15.78 2.15 2.01
N GLU A 58 14.79 2.93 2.38
CA GLU A 58 14.25 2.96 3.73
C GLU A 58 12.75 2.73 3.73
N VAL A 59 12.29 1.79 4.54
CA VAL A 59 10.88 1.60 4.83
C VAL A 59 10.57 2.31 6.14
N CYS A 60 9.70 3.31 6.07
CA CYS A 60 9.51 4.27 7.14
C CYS A 60 8.49 3.79 8.17
N SER A 61 8.72 4.15 9.45
CA SER A 61 7.75 4.06 10.55
C SER A 61 7.26 5.43 11.01
N GLU A 62 7.53 6.47 10.25
CA GLU A 62 7.14 7.83 10.54
C GLU A 62 5.64 8.03 10.36
N VAL A 63 5.08 8.87 11.22
CA VAL A 63 3.73 9.41 11.13
C VAL A 63 3.83 10.91 10.99
N TRP A 64 3.41 11.43 9.85
CA TRP A 64 3.36 12.85 9.58
C TRP A 64 1.93 13.35 9.67
N CYS A 65 1.71 14.56 10.17
CA CYS A 65 0.38 15.15 10.23
C CYS A 65 0.35 16.55 9.65
N SER A 66 -0.84 16.93 9.17
CA SER A 66 -1.13 18.26 8.61
C SER A 66 -2.56 18.67 8.92
N ASP A 67 -2.74 19.97 9.22
CA ASP A 67 -4.05 20.58 9.40
C ASP A 67 -4.63 21.14 8.08
N ASP A 68 -3.78 21.41 7.09
CA ASP A 68 -4.13 22.13 5.87
C ASP A 68 -3.74 21.40 4.56
N GLY A 69 -3.04 20.27 4.67
CA GLY A 69 -2.50 19.50 3.53
C GLY A 69 -1.23 20.11 2.92
N GLY A 70 -0.84 21.32 3.29
CA GLY A 70 0.34 22.02 2.79
C GLY A 70 1.51 21.99 3.76
N SER A 71 1.23 22.24 5.03
CA SER A 71 2.21 22.26 6.11
C SER A 71 2.19 20.94 6.87
N TRP A 72 3.33 20.27 6.92
CA TRP A 72 3.45 18.93 7.52
C TRP A 72 4.46 18.94 8.66
N SER A 73 4.14 18.25 9.74
CA SER A 73 5.02 18.03 10.88
C SER A 73 5.11 16.54 11.22
N LEU A 74 6.29 16.11 11.66
CA LEU A 74 6.47 14.76 12.19
C LEU A 74 5.72 14.63 13.51
N ALA A 75 4.65 13.84 13.52
CA ALA A 75 3.85 13.57 14.72
C ALA A 75 4.52 12.53 15.61
N ALA A 76 5.07 11.46 15.02
CA ALA A 76 5.74 10.40 15.74
C ALA A 76 6.65 9.58 14.82
N THR A 77 7.66 8.93 15.40
CA THR A 77 8.21 7.68 14.89
C THR A 77 7.50 6.57 15.65
N ALA A 78 6.66 5.82 14.96
CA ALA A 78 5.81 4.84 15.59
C ALA A 78 6.57 3.57 16.02
N PRO A 79 6.06 2.80 17.01
CA PRO A 79 6.73 1.59 17.51
C PRO A 79 6.63 0.39 16.57
N TRP A 80 5.78 0.45 15.54
CA TRP A 80 5.68 -0.60 14.53
C TRP A 80 6.84 -0.54 13.54
N SER A 81 7.19 -1.70 12.98
CA SER A 81 8.25 -1.80 11.95
C SER A 81 7.91 -0.96 10.73
N GLY A 82 8.92 -0.34 10.12
CA GLY A 82 8.75 0.39 8.86
C GLY A 82 7.94 -0.43 7.86
N ARG A 83 6.97 0.21 7.21
CA ARG A 83 6.01 -0.49 6.34
C ARG A 83 5.51 0.34 5.18
N HIS A 84 5.20 -0.35 4.08
CA HIS A 84 4.51 0.21 2.93
C HIS A 84 3.48 -0.79 2.39
N MET A 85 2.59 -0.34 1.53
CA MET A 85 1.51 -1.18 0.98
C MET A 85 0.67 -1.90 2.05
N HIS A 86 0.65 -1.34 3.26
CA HIS A 86 -0.18 -1.79 4.38
C HIS A 86 -1.60 -1.25 4.25
N GLY A 87 -2.53 -1.76 5.04
CA GLY A 87 -3.87 -1.18 5.17
C GLY A 87 -3.91 -0.11 6.24
N ALA A 88 -4.63 0.99 6.01
CA ALA A 88 -4.96 1.95 7.05
C ALA A 88 -6.40 2.44 6.90
N VAL A 89 -7.11 2.51 8.00
CA VAL A 89 -8.50 2.98 8.07
C VAL A 89 -8.76 3.73 9.36
N VAL A 90 -9.84 4.52 9.38
CA VAL A 90 -10.37 5.11 10.59
C VAL A 90 -11.63 4.36 11.00
N HIS A 91 -11.62 3.79 12.19
CA HIS A 91 -12.73 3.02 12.75
C HIS A 91 -12.80 3.21 14.27
N ASP A 92 -14.00 3.36 14.81
CA ASP A 92 -14.27 3.48 16.23
C ASP A 92 -13.33 4.50 16.94
N CYS A 93 -13.27 5.71 16.39
CA CYS A 93 -12.44 6.82 16.89
C CYS A 93 -10.93 6.50 16.98
N HIS A 94 -10.42 5.60 16.14
CA HIS A 94 -9.01 5.29 16.06
C HIS A 94 -8.54 5.25 14.59
N ILE A 95 -7.28 5.57 14.38
CA ILE A 95 -6.54 5.17 13.18
C ILE A 95 -6.09 3.73 13.39
N TRP A 96 -6.29 2.88 12.41
CA TRP A 96 -5.87 1.48 12.40
C TRP A 96 -4.84 1.25 11.30
N ILE A 97 -3.83 0.43 11.60
CA ILE A 97 -2.85 -0.08 10.65
C ILE A 97 -2.91 -1.59 10.66
N ILE A 98 -2.91 -2.21 9.48
CA ILE A 98 -3.10 -3.65 9.31
C ILE A 98 -2.10 -4.18 8.30
N GLY A 99 -1.25 -5.08 8.74
CA GLY A 99 -0.27 -5.78 7.91
C GLY A 99 0.75 -4.88 7.23
N ALA A 100 1.46 -5.44 6.31
CA ALA A 100 2.41 -4.75 5.41
C ALA A 100 2.95 -5.74 4.38
N GLU A 101 3.71 -5.25 3.41
CA GLU A 101 4.43 -6.06 2.43
C GLU A 101 5.85 -6.37 2.90
N ASN A 102 6.47 -7.42 2.35
CA ASN A 102 7.91 -7.73 2.41
C ASN A 102 8.47 -8.11 3.79
N GLY A 103 7.86 -9.10 4.45
CA GLY A 103 8.41 -9.69 5.68
C GLY A 103 8.24 -8.79 6.91
N THR A 104 7.47 -7.73 6.79
CA THR A 104 6.98 -6.99 7.95
C THR A 104 5.87 -7.81 8.60
N PRO A 105 5.81 -7.90 9.93
CA PRO A 105 4.76 -8.68 10.60
C PRO A 105 3.35 -8.26 10.15
N ASP A 106 2.51 -9.23 9.86
CA ASP A 106 1.08 -9.03 9.67
C ASP A 106 0.41 -8.80 11.04
N ASP A 107 0.71 -7.66 11.61
CA ASP A 107 0.21 -7.19 12.89
C ASP A 107 -0.90 -6.14 12.73
N VAL A 108 -1.59 -5.84 13.80
CA VAL A 108 -2.64 -4.83 13.85
C VAL A 108 -2.35 -3.83 14.95
N TRP A 109 -2.32 -2.57 14.59
CA TRP A 109 -2.08 -1.45 15.48
C TRP A 109 -3.22 -0.46 15.42
N LYS A 110 -3.45 0.27 16.51
CA LYS A 110 -4.40 1.39 16.54
C LYS A 110 -3.86 2.58 17.32
N SER A 111 -4.38 3.77 17.01
CA SER A 111 -4.05 5.02 17.70
C SER A 111 -5.26 5.93 17.78
N LYS A 112 -5.40 6.63 18.91
CA LYS A 112 -6.42 7.67 19.13
C LYS A 112 -5.99 9.07 18.69
N ASP A 113 -4.71 9.25 18.42
CA ASP A 113 -4.12 10.58 18.22
C ASP A 113 -3.06 10.62 17.10
N GLY A 114 -2.73 9.45 16.50
CA GLY A 114 -1.66 9.32 15.51
C GLY A 114 -0.25 9.34 16.11
N VAL A 115 -0.11 9.52 17.43
CA VAL A 115 1.17 9.62 18.14
C VAL A 115 1.44 8.39 18.99
N ASN A 116 0.45 8.03 19.81
CA ASN A 116 0.51 6.89 20.71
C ASN A 116 -0.15 5.67 20.06
N TRP A 117 0.59 4.61 19.88
CA TRP A 117 0.14 3.41 19.19
C TRP A 117 0.07 2.20 20.12
N GLU A 118 -1.01 1.45 20.02
CA GLU A 118 -1.28 0.22 20.75
C GLU A 118 -1.24 -0.96 19.79
N LEU A 119 -0.44 -1.98 20.12
CA LEU A 119 -0.48 -3.26 19.42
C LEU A 119 -1.74 -4.02 19.83
N VAL A 120 -2.64 -4.23 18.88
CA VAL A 120 -3.89 -4.96 19.09
C VAL A 120 -3.68 -6.47 18.91
N ALA A 121 -3.00 -6.85 17.83
CA ALA A 121 -2.68 -8.23 17.51
C ALA A 121 -1.29 -8.32 16.89
N ALA A 122 -0.45 -9.21 17.41
CA ALA A 122 0.88 -9.44 16.87
C ALA A 122 0.87 -10.33 15.61
N THR A 123 -0.24 -11.03 15.37
CA THR A 123 -0.45 -11.89 14.20
C THR A 123 -1.92 -11.87 13.79
N VAL A 124 -2.17 -12.17 12.53
CA VAL A 124 -3.49 -12.29 11.94
C VAL A 124 -3.74 -13.73 11.43
N PRO A 125 -4.99 -14.14 11.21
CA PRO A 125 -5.29 -15.53 10.86
C PRO A 125 -5.07 -15.88 9.37
N TRP A 126 -4.70 -14.91 8.54
CA TRP A 126 -4.44 -15.14 7.11
C TRP A 126 -2.96 -15.20 6.79
N GLN A 127 -2.65 -15.60 5.58
CA GLN A 127 -1.29 -15.65 5.05
C GLN A 127 -0.75 -14.23 4.82
N GLU A 128 0.53 -14.01 5.16
CA GLU A 128 1.26 -12.77 4.89
C GLU A 128 0.99 -12.22 3.48
N ARG A 129 0.62 -10.95 3.43
CA ARG A 129 0.24 -10.29 2.18
C ARG A 129 0.48 -8.81 2.21
N GLY A 130 0.74 -8.24 1.04
CA GLY A 130 0.70 -6.81 0.79
C GLY A 130 -0.38 -6.45 -0.22
N ASN A 131 -0.58 -5.14 -0.44
CA ASN A 131 -1.55 -4.64 -1.40
C ASN A 131 -2.99 -5.15 -1.18
N GLN A 132 -3.31 -5.53 0.06
CA GLN A 132 -4.65 -5.93 0.44
C GLN A 132 -5.59 -4.72 0.44
N MET A 133 -6.82 -4.98 0.14
CA MET A 133 -7.90 -4.02 0.27
C MET A 133 -8.36 -3.95 1.70
N VAL A 134 -8.39 -2.74 2.27
CA VAL A 134 -8.91 -2.51 3.62
C VAL A 134 -9.95 -1.41 3.58
N THR A 135 -11.08 -1.62 4.24
CA THR A 135 -12.14 -0.60 4.34
C THR A 135 -12.94 -0.79 5.63
N VAL A 136 -13.73 0.21 5.97
CA VAL A 136 -14.74 0.13 7.03
C VAL A 136 -16.11 0.04 6.40
N PHE A 137 -16.84 -1.00 6.76
CA PHE A 137 -18.20 -1.22 6.28
C PHE A 137 -19.03 -1.95 7.35
N ASP A 138 -20.27 -1.53 7.53
CA ASP A 138 -21.22 -2.11 8.49
C ASP A 138 -20.61 -2.33 9.89
N GLY A 139 -19.98 -1.25 10.42
CA GLY A 139 -19.38 -1.24 11.75
C GLY A 139 -18.23 -2.23 11.96
N SER A 140 -17.58 -2.65 10.88
CA SER A 140 -16.44 -3.57 10.93
C SER A 140 -15.32 -3.10 10.00
N ILE A 141 -14.10 -3.48 10.31
CA ILE A 141 -12.95 -3.39 9.40
C ILE A 141 -12.96 -4.65 8.54
N TRP A 142 -12.77 -4.48 7.24
CA TRP A 142 -12.72 -5.54 6.25
C TRP A 142 -11.34 -5.59 5.59
N VAL A 143 -10.81 -6.79 5.41
CA VAL A 143 -9.57 -7.07 4.69
C VAL A 143 -9.87 -8.07 3.58
N MET A 144 -9.45 -7.76 2.36
CA MET A 144 -9.79 -8.57 1.19
C MET A 144 -8.61 -8.66 0.22
N GLY A 145 -8.46 -9.82 -0.40
CA GLY A 145 -7.50 -10.02 -1.49
C GLY A 145 -6.06 -9.65 -1.13
N GLY A 146 -5.38 -9.00 -2.05
CA GLY A 146 -3.96 -8.72 -1.94
C GLY A 146 -3.10 -9.77 -2.64
N GLN A 147 -1.79 -9.62 -2.52
CA GLN A 147 -0.81 -10.56 -3.05
C GLN A 147 0.04 -11.13 -1.92
N VAL A 148 0.37 -12.40 -2.01
CA VAL A 148 1.31 -13.04 -1.08
C VAL A 148 2.65 -12.34 -1.21
N GLY A 149 3.26 -11.99 -0.09
CA GLY A 149 4.51 -11.26 -0.05
C GLY A 149 5.58 -11.93 -0.90
N ALA A 150 6.27 -11.13 -1.66
CA ALA A 150 7.41 -11.58 -2.44
C ALA A 150 8.64 -11.71 -1.54
N ALA A 151 8.58 -12.62 -0.58
CA ALA A 151 9.74 -12.96 0.22
C ALA A 151 10.90 -13.33 -0.73
N GLY A 152 11.91 -12.47 -0.81
CA GLY A 152 13.10 -12.69 -1.63
C GLY A 152 13.28 -11.79 -2.85
N GLN A 153 12.46 -10.76 -3.06
CA GLN A 153 12.62 -9.82 -4.20
C GLN A 153 13.64 -8.70 -3.98
N THR A 154 14.48 -8.78 -2.97
CA THR A 154 15.43 -7.75 -2.55
C THR A 154 16.49 -7.37 -3.60
N ASN A 155 16.60 -8.07 -4.73
CA ASN A 155 17.62 -7.80 -5.76
C ASN A 155 17.11 -7.90 -7.20
N PHE A 156 15.85 -7.57 -7.46
CA PHE A 156 15.24 -7.70 -8.78
C PHE A 156 16.08 -7.07 -9.92
N VAL A 157 16.59 -5.86 -9.73
CA VAL A 157 17.42 -5.19 -10.74
C VAL A 157 18.76 -5.91 -10.93
N ALA A 158 19.36 -6.40 -9.85
CA ALA A 158 20.61 -7.16 -9.93
C ALA A 158 20.37 -8.52 -10.61
N ASP A 159 19.27 -9.17 -10.33
CA ASP A 159 18.88 -10.45 -10.92
C ASP A 159 18.57 -10.32 -12.42
N LEU A 160 17.89 -9.26 -12.84
CA LEU A 160 17.69 -8.91 -14.24
C LEU A 160 19.02 -8.67 -14.97
N LYS A 161 19.92 -7.88 -14.37
CA LYS A 161 21.26 -7.63 -14.94
C LYS A 161 22.08 -8.90 -15.04
N ALA A 162 21.86 -9.85 -14.13
CA ALA A 162 22.50 -11.17 -14.13
C ALA A 162 21.84 -12.18 -15.09
N GLY A 163 20.80 -11.77 -15.83
CA GLY A 163 20.06 -12.63 -16.76
C GLY A 163 19.27 -13.74 -16.08
N LYS A 164 18.98 -13.62 -14.79
CA LYS A 164 18.15 -14.59 -14.09
C LYS A 164 16.71 -14.56 -14.61
N PRO A 165 16.01 -15.70 -14.65
CA PRO A 165 14.62 -15.73 -15.05
C PRO A 165 13.75 -14.92 -14.08
N PHE A 166 12.71 -14.27 -14.63
CA PHE A 166 11.71 -13.62 -13.81
C PHE A 166 11.11 -14.60 -12.80
N PRO A 167 11.02 -14.25 -11.52
CA PRO A 167 10.28 -15.06 -10.58
C PRO A 167 8.81 -15.18 -11.03
N PRO A 168 8.14 -16.26 -10.69
CA PRO A 168 6.72 -16.39 -10.98
C PRO A 168 5.94 -15.25 -10.30
N ALA A 169 4.84 -14.84 -10.91
CA ALA A 169 3.95 -13.86 -10.30
C ALA A 169 3.52 -14.34 -8.90
N PRO A 170 3.53 -13.45 -7.90
CA PRO A 170 3.10 -13.83 -6.57
C PRO A 170 1.62 -14.26 -6.60
N PRO A 171 1.23 -15.25 -5.79
CA PRO A 171 -0.16 -15.64 -5.68
C PRO A 171 -1.04 -14.45 -5.28
N LEU A 172 -2.14 -14.26 -6.00
CA LEU A 172 -3.17 -13.30 -5.66
C LEU A 172 -4.26 -13.97 -4.85
N LEU A 173 -4.80 -13.24 -3.90
CA LEU A 173 -5.77 -13.71 -2.96
C LEU A 173 -7.17 -13.16 -3.28
N ARG A 174 -8.20 -13.84 -2.78
CA ARG A 174 -9.60 -13.43 -2.90
C ARG A 174 -10.44 -13.82 -1.69
N ASP A 175 -9.77 -14.10 -0.59
CA ASP A 175 -10.42 -14.29 0.69
C ASP A 175 -10.88 -12.94 1.26
N VAL A 176 -11.88 -12.99 2.11
CA VAL A 176 -12.49 -11.83 2.74
C VAL A 176 -12.59 -12.09 4.23
N TRP A 177 -12.05 -11.18 5.00
CA TRP A 177 -12.04 -11.20 6.46
C TRP A 177 -12.68 -9.94 7.01
N ARG A 178 -13.26 -10.04 8.20
CA ARG A 178 -13.75 -8.87 8.93
C ARG A 178 -13.52 -8.98 10.42
N THR A 179 -13.45 -7.80 11.07
CA THR A 179 -13.34 -7.66 12.51
C THR A 179 -14.05 -6.41 13.01
N LYS A 180 -14.46 -6.40 14.28
CA LYS A 180 -14.92 -5.19 14.98
C LYS A 180 -13.85 -4.61 15.89
N ASP A 181 -12.93 -5.44 16.34
CA ASP A 181 -11.98 -5.14 17.43
C ASP A 181 -10.50 -5.24 17.01
N GLY A 182 -10.21 -5.65 15.76
CA GLY A 182 -8.86 -5.87 15.26
C GLY A 182 -8.16 -7.11 15.80
N LEU A 183 -8.76 -7.80 16.79
CA LEU A 183 -8.20 -8.97 17.45
C LEU A 183 -8.88 -10.27 17.00
N THR A 184 -10.21 -10.25 16.96
CA THR A 184 -11.02 -11.40 16.55
C THR A 184 -11.45 -11.23 15.11
N TRP A 185 -10.93 -12.08 14.22
CA TRP A 185 -11.20 -12.04 12.80
C TRP A 185 -12.13 -13.17 12.36
N GLN A 186 -13.13 -12.83 11.59
CA GLN A 186 -14.06 -13.77 10.96
C GLN A 186 -13.73 -13.91 9.49
N LEU A 187 -13.46 -15.13 9.02
CA LEU A 187 -13.44 -15.46 7.60
C LEU A 187 -14.88 -15.39 7.06
N VAL A 188 -15.13 -14.49 6.14
CA VAL A 188 -16.42 -14.36 5.46
C VAL A 188 -16.49 -15.33 4.28
N THR A 189 -15.42 -15.40 3.50
CA THR A 189 -15.23 -16.37 2.42
C THR A 189 -13.74 -16.50 2.09
N ASP A 190 -13.31 -17.70 1.76
CA ASP A 190 -11.98 -17.99 1.23
C ASP A 190 -11.90 -17.87 -0.30
N ASN A 191 -13.04 -17.69 -0.96
CA ASN A 191 -13.18 -17.77 -2.40
C ASN A 191 -14.27 -16.82 -2.93
N ALA A 192 -14.02 -15.53 -2.81
CA ALA A 192 -14.94 -14.51 -3.34
C ALA A 192 -15.11 -14.65 -4.87
N PRO A 193 -16.28 -14.24 -5.42
CA PRO A 193 -16.63 -14.51 -6.82
C PRO A 193 -15.85 -13.68 -7.87
N TRP A 194 -15.04 -12.73 -7.44
CA TRP A 194 -14.20 -11.94 -8.34
C TRP A 194 -12.86 -12.64 -8.65
N ALA A 195 -12.20 -12.24 -9.73
CA ALA A 195 -10.85 -12.68 -10.02
C ALA A 195 -9.87 -12.23 -8.92
N PRO A 196 -8.92 -13.09 -8.48
CA PRO A 196 -7.93 -12.71 -7.49
C PRO A 196 -7.20 -11.43 -7.89
N ARG A 197 -7.07 -10.47 -6.98
CA ARG A 197 -6.49 -9.16 -7.27
C ARG A 197 -5.91 -8.48 -6.05
N GLY A 198 -4.89 -7.66 -6.28
CA GLY A 198 -4.39 -6.65 -5.39
C GLY A 198 -4.35 -5.30 -6.09
N MET A 199 -3.79 -4.29 -5.47
CA MET A 199 -3.59 -2.95 -6.05
C MET A 199 -4.83 -2.40 -6.76
N ILE A 200 -5.92 -2.30 -6.04
CA ILE A 200 -7.17 -1.74 -6.57
C ILE A 200 -7.05 -0.22 -6.70
N THR A 201 -7.80 0.31 -7.66
CA THR A 201 -7.94 1.74 -7.89
C THR A 201 -8.36 2.46 -6.61
N GLY A 202 -7.55 3.38 -6.15
CA GLY A 202 -7.75 4.10 -4.89
C GLY A 202 -6.59 3.86 -3.95
N ALA A 203 -5.39 4.03 -4.50
CA ALA A 203 -4.08 3.98 -3.84
C ALA A 203 -4.09 3.27 -2.47
N ASN A 204 -3.49 2.11 -2.44
CA ASN A 204 -3.14 1.43 -1.20
C ASN A 204 -4.32 1.04 -0.30
N GLY A 205 -5.39 0.51 -0.87
CA GLY A 205 -6.33 -0.29 -0.13
C GLY A 205 -7.71 0.30 0.13
N GLY A 206 -8.03 1.47 -0.36
CA GLY A 206 -9.36 2.03 -0.18
C GLY A 206 -10.41 1.35 -1.07
N VAL A 207 -11.31 0.59 -0.48
CA VAL A 207 -12.52 0.10 -1.15
C VAL A 207 -13.64 1.12 -0.95
N PRO A 208 -14.12 1.78 -2.02
CA PRO A 208 -15.23 2.72 -1.88
C PRO A 208 -16.49 2.04 -1.34
N VAL A 209 -17.17 2.73 -0.45
CA VAL A 209 -18.50 2.32 0.05
C VAL A 209 -19.54 3.31 -0.50
N LEU A 210 -20.50 2.79 -1.24
CA LEU A 210 -21.59 3.58 -1.81
C LEU A 210 -22.88 2.78 -1.81
N HIS A 211 -23.97 3.38 -1.36
CA HIS A 211 -25.30 2.76 -1.28
C HIS A 211 -25.28 1.39 -0.57
N ASP A 212 -24.69 1.35 0.63
CA ASP A 212 -24.58 0.16 1.47
C ASP A 212 -23.91 -1.04 0.76
N ARG A 213 -22.94 -0.76 -0.10
CA ARG A 213 -22.14 -1.76 -0.81
C ARG A 213 -20.68 -1.35 -0.85
N MET A 214 -19.81 -2.33 -0.79
CA MET A 214 -18.39 -2.19 -1.10
C MET A 214 -18.17 -2.39 -2.61
N TRP A 215 -17.42 -1.49 -3.23
CA TRP A 215 -17.15 -1.53 -4.66
C TRP A 215 -15.70 -1.86 -4.94
N ILE A 216 -15.47 -2.94 -5.69
CA ILE A 216 -14.14 -3.36 -6.13
C ILE A 216 -14.01 -3.01 -7.61
N LEU A 217 -13.08 -2.11 -7.92
CA LEU A 217 -12.91 -1.56 -9.26
C LEU A 217 -11.49 -1.84 -9.75
N GLY A 218 -11.37 -2.48 -10.91
CA GLY A 218 -10.09 -2.73 -11.54
C GLY A 218 -9.16 -3.58 -10.68
N GLY A 219 -7.90 -3.20 -10.59
CA GLY A 219 -6.86 -3.92 -9.87
C GLY A 219 -6.11 -4.91 -10.75
N GLY A 220 -5.11 -5.50 -10.17
CA GLY A 220 -4.23 -6.44 -10.84
C GLY A 220 -3.17 -6.93 -9.87
N TYR A 221 -2.01 -7.30 -10.38
CA TYR A 221 -0.83 -7.53 -9.57
C TYR A 221 0.34 -6.72 -10.11
N VAL A 222 1.24 -6.32 -9.23
CA VAL A 222 2.55 -5.85 -9.65
C VAL A 222 3.43 -7.07 -9.73
N GLY A 223 3.78 -7.43 -10.95
CA GLY A 223 4.88 -8.37 -11.17
C GLY A 223 6.14 -7.75 -10.58
N THR A 224 6.95 -8.58 -10.00
CA THR A 224 8.22 -8.27 -9.36
C THR A 224 9.07 -7.29 -10.16
N GLY A 225 9.16 -6.10 -9.65
CA GLY A 225 9.96 -5.03 -10.20
C GLY A 225 9.15 -3.79 -10.50
N GLY A 226 9.35 -2.74 -9.71
CA GLY A 226 8.85 -1.41 -9.95
C GLY A 226 9.26 -0.92 -11.34
N THR A 227 8.52 -1.34 -12.34
CA THR A 227 8.76 -0.93 -13.72
C THR A 227 8.02 0.36 -13.95
N THR A 228 8.77 1.41 -14.26
CA THR A 228 8.21 2.65 -14.79
C THR A 228 7.44 2.34 -16.08
N LEU A 229 6.46 3.16 -16.45
CA LEU A 229 5.70 3.00 -17.70
C LEU A 229 6.60 2.87 -18.95
N SER A 230 7.79 3.46 -18.91
CA SER A 230 8.79 3.35 -19.99
C SER A 230 9.44 1.96 -20.06
N SER A 231 9.74 1.35 -18.92
CA SER A 231 10.26 -0.02 -18.87
C SER A 231 9.19 -1.04 -19.24
N LEU A 232 7.92 -0.77 -18.91
CA LEU A 232 6.77 -1.57 -19.37
C LEU A 232 6.66 -1.61 -20.90
N ARG A 233 6.84 -0.48 -21.59
CA ARG A 233 6.85 -0.43 -23.06
C ARG A 233 7.99 -1.24 -23.63
N TYR A 234 9.19 -1.06 -23.11
CA TYR A 234 10.37 -1.81 -23.52
C TYR A 234 10.17 -3.31 -23.33
N ASP A 235 9.66 -3.71 -22.18
CA ASP A 235 9.46 -5.10 -21.82
C ASP A 235 8.34 -5.76 -22.65
N LEU A 236 7.26 -5.05 -22.97
CA LEU A 236 6.17 -5.55 -23.82
C LEU A 236 6.61 -5.75 -25.29
N GLU A 237 7.55 -4.94 -25.76
CA GLU A 237 8.09 -5.05 -27.11
C GLU A 237 9.13 -6.17 -27.23
N GLN A 238 9.97 -6.35 -26.19
CA GLN A 238 11.08 -7.32 -26.23
C GLN A 238 10.74 -8.67 -25.61
N GLN A 239 9.76 -8.77 -24.74
CA GLN A 239 9.39 -9.99 -24.02
C GLN A 239 7.89 -10.29 -24.06
N PRO A 240 7.42 -11.12 -25.02
CA PRO A 240 6.01 -11.50 -25.13
C PRO A 240 5.40 -12.13 -23.85
N ARG A 241 6.24 -12.60 -22.92
CA ARG A 241 5.80 -13.22 -21.66
C ARG A 241 5.24 -12.21 -20.65
N LEU A 242 5.54 -10.92 -20.77
CA LEU A 242 4.98 -9.87 -19.93
C LEU A 242 3.53 -9.49 -20.29
N LYS A 243 2.96 -10.09 -21.34
CA LYS A 243 1.54 -9.97 -21.67
C LYS A 243 0.59 -10.53 -20.61
N THR A 244 1.12 -11.10 -19.53
CA THR A 244 0.32 -11.67 -18.42
C THR A 244 0.09 -10.73 -17.25
N ARG A 245 0.37 -9.43 -17.37
CA ARG A 245 -0.13 -8.44 -16.39
C ARG A 245 -1.62 -8.30 -16.59
N LEU A 246 -2.37 -8.99 -15.77
CA LEU A 246 -3.82 -8.90 -15.77
C LEU A 246 -4.20 -7.63 -15.00
N PHE A 247 -4.53 -6.57 -15.73
CA PHE A 247 -5.31 -5.50 -15.17
C PHE A 247 -6.79 -5.82 -15.40
N HIS A 248 -7.56 -5.74 -14.35
CA HIS A 248 -9.00 -5.91 -14.42
C HIS A 248 -9.65 -4.56 -14.72
N ASN A 249 -10.57 -4.52 -15.67
CA ASN A 249 -11.38 -3.35 -15.99
C ASN A 249 -12.86 -3.58 -15.69
N ASP A 250 -13.15 -4.56 -14.86
CA ASP A 250 -14.48 -4.89 -14.36
C ASP A 250 -14.82 -4.14 -13.06
N VAL A 251 -16.08 -4.10 -12.74
CA VAL A 251 -16.68 -3.46 -11.55
C VAL A 251 -17.42 -4.49 -10.71
#